data_fa5cc49ff7550e013c96fa189e4f1303
#
_entry.id   fa5cc49ff7550e013c96fa189e4f1303
#
_cell.length_a   1.000
_cell.length_b   1.000
_cell.length_c   1.000
_cell.angle_alpha   90.00
_cell.angle_beta   90.00
_cell.angle_gamma   90.00
#
_symmetry.space_group_name_H-M   'P 1'
#
loop_
_entity.id
_entity.type
_entity.pdbx_description
1 polymer ?
#
loop_
_entity_poly.entity_id
_entity_poly.type
_entity_poly.pdbx_seq_one_letter_code
_entity_poly.pdbx_strand_id
1 'polypeptide(L)'
;MANASTGKPWEVTSDKVEAAVRKIIEVSRPLKLILFGSYVRGEANLNSDLDILVITPDDIENPRKESVRIRRALRGISMPMDIVVVPRTKWEELKNLPGLIYREAMMKGRVVYES
;
A
#
# COMPACT_ATOMS: atom_id res chain seq x y z
N MET A 1 -6.86 2.14 -27.06
CA MET A 1 -6.70 2.51 -26.57
C MET A 1 -6.84 3.09 -25.69
N ALA A 2 -6.99 3.38 -25.45
CA ALA A 2 -7.04 3.92 -24.89
C ALA A 2 -7.01 4.57 -24.21
N ASN A 3 -7.07 4.83 -23.94
CA ASN A 3 -6.90 5.52 -23.32
C ASN A 3 -6.67 6.16 -22.74
N ALA A 4 -7.14 5.38 -22.59
CA ALA A 4 -6.76 6.17 -21.85
C ALA A 4 -5.92 7.18 -21.75
N SER A 5 -5.43 7.13 -22.35
CA SER A 5 -4.62 8.08 -22.40
C SER A 5 -4.94 9.39 -21.89
N THR A 6 -5.98 9.58 -21.38
CA THR A 6 -6.30 10.80 -20.74
C THR A 6 -5.66 10.90 -19.38
N GLY A 7 -4.96 9.85 -18.95
CA GLY A 7 -4.37 9.85 -17.63
C GLY A 7 -3.23 10.82 -17.49
N LYS A 8 -3.04 11.36 -16.30
CA LYS A 8 -1.89 12.17 -15.98
C LYS A 8 -0.71 11.25 -15.64
N PRO A 9 0.52 11.71 -15.83
CA PRO A 9 1.67 10.85 -15.50
C PRO A 9 1.68 10.36 -14.06
N TRP A 10 1.06 11.09 -13.16
CA TRP A 10 1.01 10.72 -11.74
C TRP A 10 -0.27 9.98 -11.35
N GLU A 11 -1.12 9.68 -12.30
CA GLU A 11 -2.39 9.03 -11.99
C GLU A 11 -2.18 7.60 -11.52
N VAL A 12 -2.99 7.16 -10.55
CA VAL A 12 -2.97 5.78 -10.07
C VAL A 12 -3.67 4.92 -11.11
N THR A 13 -2.94 3.93 -11.64
CA THR A 13 -3.50 2.99 -12.62
C THR A 13 -3.26 1.58 -12.14
N SER A 14 -4.04 0.63 -12.65
CA SER A 14 -3.89 -0.77 -12.25
C SER A 14 -2.50 -1.32 -12.58
N ASP A 15 -1.91 -0.90 -13.69
CA ASP A 15 -0.56 -1.34 -14.05
C ASP A 15 0.47 -0.86 -13.03
N LYS A 16 0.35 0.40 -12.62
CA LYS A 16 1.26 0.97 -11.62
C LYS A 16 1.06 0.32 -10.26
N VAL A 17 -0.20 0.06 -9.88
CA VAL A 17 -0.50 -0.60 -8.63
C VAL A 17 0.13 -2.00 -8.61
N GLU A 18 -0.03 -2.74 -9.70
CA GLU A 18 0.53 -4.08 -9.81
C GLU A 18 2.06 -4.04 -9.72
N ALA A 19 2.68 -3.08 -10.40
CA ALA A 19 4.14 -2.92 -10.37
C ALA A 19 4.61 -2.58 -8.95
N ALA A 20 3.87 -1.72 -8.25
CA ALA A 20 4.24 -1.34 -6.89
C ALA A 20 4.13 -2.53 -5.94
N VAL A 21 3.04 -3.30 -6.03
CA VAL A 21 2.84 -4.48 -5.20
C VAL A 21 3.98 -5.47 -5.42
N ARG A 22 4.31 -5.72 -6.68
CA ARG A 22 5.37 -6.66 -7.03
C ARG A 22 6.71 -6.22 -6.46
N LYS A 23 7.02 -4.93 -6.57
CA LYS A 23 8.28 -4.40 -6.07
C LYS A 23 8.37 -4.48 -4.55
N ILE A 24 7.27 -4.21 -3.85
CA ILE A 24 7.25 -4.30 -2.40
C ILE A 24 7.48 -5.74 -1.95
N ILE A 25 6.84 -6.70 -2.61
CA ILE A 25 7.06 -8.11 -2.29
C ILE A 25 8.53 -8.47 -2.46
N GLU A 26 9.12 -7.99 -3.55
CA GLU A 26 10.53 -8.31 -3.85
C GLU A 26 11.49 -7.77 -2.79
N VAL A 27 11.31 -6.53 -2.37
CA VAL A 27 12.30 -5.88 -1.51
C VAL A 27 12.01 -6.05 -0.02
N SER A 28 10.76 -6.20 0.37
CA SER A 28 10.38 -6.25 1.78
C SER A 28 10.00 -7.65 2.25
N ARG A 29 9.53 -8.49 1.35
CA ARG A 29 9.06 -9.84 1.66
C ARG A 29 8.05 -9.81 2.82
N PRO A 30 6.97 -9.04 2.66
CA PRO A 30 6.01 -8.87 3.75
C PRO A 30 5.17 -10.13 3.95
N LEU A 31 4.47 -10.18 5.08
CA LEU A 31 3.52 -11.25 5.34
C LEU A 31 2.20 -10.99 4.62
N LYS A 32 1.83 -9.72 4.46
CA LYS A 32 0.57 -9.36 3.83
C LYS A 32 0.64 -7.93 3.31
N LEU A 33 -0.03 -7.66 2.19
CA LEU A 33 -0.22 -6.32 1.66
C LEU A 33 -1.70 -6.06 1.51
N ILE A 34 -2.15 -4.91 2.01
CA ILE A 34 -3.56 -4.51 1.93
C ILE A 34 -3.62 -3.13 1.29
N LEU A 35 -4.39 -3.01 0.22
CA LEU A 35 -4.70 -1.70 -0.35
C LEU A 35 -5.94 -1.16 0.33
N PHE A 36 -5.94 0.13 0.65
CA PHE A 36 -7.10 0.73 1.29
C PHE A 36 -7.24 2.18 0.85
N GLY A 37 -8.22 2.88 1.38
CA GLY A 37 -8.45 4.26 1.03
C GLY A 37 -9.35 4.44 -0.18
N SER A 38 -9.37 5.66 -0.73
CA SER A 38 -10.34 6.02 -1.75
C SER A 38 -10.21 5.20 -3.03
N TYR A 39 -8.99 4.83 -3.42
CA TYR A 39 -8.80 4.02 -4.62
C TYR A 39 -9.58 2.70 -4.53
N VAL A 40 -9.48 2.02 -3.38
CA VAL A 40 -10.14 0.73 -3.20
C VAL A 40 -11.64 0.88 -3.08
N ARG A 41 -12.11 1.99 -2.49
CA ARG A 41 -13.54 2.25 -2.34
C ARG A 41 -14.21 2.68 -3.65
N GLY A 42 -13.44 2.87 -4.72
CA GLY A 42 -14.00 3.32 -5.98
C GLY A 42 -14.30 4.82 -6.00
N GLU A 43 -13.74 5.56 -5.07
CA GLU A 43 -13.94 7.01 -4.96
C GLU A 43 -12.73 7.79 -5.46
N ALA A 44 -11.78 7.09 -6.08
CA ALA A 44 -10.54 7.71 -6.50
C ALA A 44 -10.77 8.73 -7.61
N ASN A 45 -9.98 9.77 -7.60
CA ASN A 45 -9.93 10.76 -8.66
C ASN A 45 -8.46 11.04 -8.97
N LEU A 46 -8.20 12.02 -9.83
CA LEU A 46 -6.84 12.31 -10.27
C LEU A 46 -5.91 12.71 -9.14
N ASN A 47 -6.44 13.13 -8.01
CA ASN A 47 -5.63 13.57 -6.87
C ASN A 47 -5.60 12.56 -5.73
N SER A 48 -6.19 11.38 -5.92
CA SER A 48 -6.23 10.39 -4.85
C SER A 48 -4.92 9.63 -4.75
N ASP A 49 -4.45 9.43 -3.52
CA ASP A 49 -3.27 8.61 -3.25
C ASP A 49 -3.68 7.15 -3.16
N LEU A 50 -2.75 6.28 -3.49
CA LEU A 50 -2.91 4.85 -3.22
C LEU A 50 -2.36 4.59 -1.82
N ASP A 51 -3.19 4.04 -0.95
CA ASP A 51 -2.77 3.69 0.42
C ASP A 51 -2.43 2.22 0.49
N ILE A 52 -1.22 1.90 0.90
CA ILE A 52 -0.74 0.52 0.98
C ILE A 52 -0.29 0.23 2.41
N LEU A 53 -0.89 -0.79 3.01
CA LEU A 53 -0.47 -1.27 4.32
C LEU A 53 0.42 -2.49 4.12
N VAL A 54 1.63 -2.42 4.67
CA VAL A 54 2.63 -3.48 4.55
C VAL A 54 2.78 -4.12 5.93
N ILE A 55 2.29 -5.34 6.07
CA ILE A 55 2.39 -6.08 7.32
C ILE A 55 3.62 -6.96 7.24
N THR A 56 4.58 -6.71 8.13
CA THR A 56 5.88 -7.37 8.09
C THR A 56 6.02 -8.36 9.25
N PRO A 57 6.99 -9.29 9.16
CA PRO A 57 7.37 -10.07 10.34
C PRO A 57 7.82 -9.15 11.46
N ASP A 58 7.76 -9.66 12.69
CA ASP A 58 8.11 -8.85 13.87
C ASP A 58 9.61 -8.59 13.99
N ASP A 59 10.42 -9.30 13.23
CA ASP A 59 11.88 -9.20 13.34
C ASP A 59 12.48 -8.04 12.56
N ILE A 60 11.65 -7.20 11.93
CA ILE A 60 12.20 -6.01 11.27
C ILE A 60 12.73 -5.06 12.34
N GLU A 61 13.85 -4.44 12.03
CA GLU A 61 14.51 -3.57 12.98
C GLU A 61 13.71 -2.32 13.30
N ASN A 62 13.16 -1.68 12.26
CA ASN A 62 12.52 -0.38 12.43
C ASN A 62 11.51 -0.16 11.30
N PRO A 63 10.21 -0.06 11.62
CA PRO A 63 9.18 0.14 10.58
C PRO A 63 9.39 1.40 9.75
N ARG A 64 9.89 2.48 10.36
CA ARG A 64 10.14 3.72 9.63
C ARG A 64 11.25 3.55 8.61
N LYS A 65 12.33 2.86 8.98
CA LYS A 65 13.41 2.58 8.03
C LYS A 65 12.93 1.68 6.91
N GLU A 66 12.10 0.70 7.23
CA GLU A 66 11.55 -0.19 6.22
C GLU A 66 10.66 0.59 5.25
N SER A 67 9.86 1.52 5.75
CA SER A 67 9.04 2.37 4.91
C SER A 67 9.89 3.18 3.93
N VAL A 68 10.98 3.76 4.42
CA VAL A 68 11.89 4.52 3.56
C VAL A 68 12.51 3.63 2.50
N ARG A 69 12.93 2.43 2.88
CA ARG A 69 13.53 1.47 1.95
C ARG A 69 12.55 1.10 0.84
N ILE A 70 11.29 0.86 1.22
CA ILE A 70 10.26 0.55 0.24
C ILE A 70 10.02 1.73 -0.69
N ARG A 71 9.89 2.93 -0.14
CA ARG A 71 9.66 4.13 -0.95
C ARG A 71 10.77 4.35 -1.96
N ARG A 72 12.01 4.08 -1.57
CA ARG A 72 13.15 4.20 -2.50
C ARG A 72 13.02 3.21 -3.65
N ALA A 73 12.60 1.99 -3.34
CA ALA A 73 12.43 0.96 -4.37
C ALA A 73 11.31 1.31 -5.34
N LEU A 74 10.32 2.08 -4.89
CA LEU A 74 9.18 2.47 -5.73
C LEU A 74 9.42 3.75 -6.52
N ARG A 75 10.61 4.32 -6.43
CA ARG A 75 10.90 5.62 -7.01
C ARG A 75 10.62 5.72 -8.50
N GLY A 76 10.74 4.64 -9.24
CA GLY A 76 10.49 4.63 -10.67
C GLY A 76 9.01 4.59 -11.06
N ILE A 77 8.12 4.40 -10.08
CA ILE A 77 6.70 4.31 -10.34
C ILE A 77 6.08 5.67 -10.01
N SER A 78 5.56 6.34 -11.05
CA SER A 78 5.05 7.70 -10.90
C SER A 78 3.57 7.68 -10.53
N MET A 79 3.28 7.70 -9.23
CA MET A 79 1.93 7.88 -8.72
C MET A 79 2.01 8.23 -7.24
N PRO A 80 1.04 8.97 -6.71
CA PRO A 80 1.03 9.26 -5.27
C PRO A 80 0.71 8.00 -4.48
N MET A 81 1.57 7.68 -3.52
CA MET A 81 1.42 6.50 -2.68
C MET A 81 1.72 6.84 -1.25
N ASP A 82 0.96 6.27 -0.33
CA ASP A 82 1.24 6.36 1.08
C ASP A 82 1.51 4.95 1.59
N ILE A 83 2.71 4.74 2.12
CA ILE A 83 3.16 3.42 2.56
C ILE A 83 3.16 3.39 4.08
N VAL A 84 2.37 2.49 4.65
CA VAL A 84 2.29 2.31 6.10
C VAL A 84 2.83 0.93 6.43
N VAL A 85 3.92 0.87 7.18
CA VAL A 85 4.55 -0.40 7.57
C VAL A 85 4.18 -0.70 9.01
N VAL A 86 3.68 -1.92 9.25
CA VAL A 86 3.32 -2.33 10.60
C VAL A 86 3.77 -3.78 10.82
N PRO A 87 4.48 -4.06 11.93
CA PRO A 87 4.83 -5.45 12.26
C PRO A 87 3.57 -6.24 12.62
N ARG A 88 3.64 -7.56 12.43
CA ARG A 88 2.47 -8.42 12.59
C ARG A 88 1.81 -8.31 13.98
N THR A 89 2.59 -8.35 15.05
CA THR A 89 2.02 -8.25 16.39
C THR A 89 1.26 -6.94 16.58
N LYS A 90 1.85 -5.84 16.09
CA LYS A 90 1.21 -4.53 16.18
C LYS A 90 -0.08 -4.51 15.38
N TRP A 91 -0.06 -5.10 14.18
CA TRP A 91 -1.25 -5.20 13.36
C TRP A 91 -2.38 -5.95 14.09
N GLU A 92 -2.05 -7.08 14.71
CA GLU A 92 -3.05 -7.85 15.43
C GLU A 92 -3.65 -7.06 16.60
N GLU A 93 -2.84 -6.22 17.24
CA GLU A 93 -3.34 -5.40 18.36
C GLU A 93 -4.24 -4.26 17.90
N LEU A 94 -3.93 -3.67 16.74
CA LEU A 94 -4.56 -2.40 16.33
C LEU A 94 -5.67 -2.54 15.29
N LYS A 95 -5.75 -3.66 14.60
CA LYS A 95 -6.65 -3.78 13.45
C LYS A 95 -8.12 -3.62 13.80
N ASN A 96 -8.49 -3.88 15.06
CA ASN A 96 -9.88 -3.77 15.49
C ASN A 96 -10.19 -2.51 16.28
N LEU A 97 -9.20 -1.64 16.50
CA LEU A 97 -9.43 -0.43 17.31
C LEU A 97 -10.09 0.65 16.47
N PRO A 98 -11.24 1.19 16.95
CA PRO A 98 -11.94 2.23 16.20
C PRO A 98 -11.10 3.48 16.05
N GLY A 99 -11.28 4.19 14.93
CA GLY A 99 -10.61 5.46 14.71
C GLY A 99 -9.21 5.38 14.14
N LEU A 100 -8.68 4.17 13.96
CA LEU A 100 -7.34 4.00 13.39
C LEU A 100 -7.43 3.54 11.95
N ILE A 101 -6.41 3.93 11.16
CA ILE A 101 -6.34 3.52 9.75
C ILE A 101 -6.26 1.99 9.60
N TYR A 102 -5.73 1.31 10.61
CA TYR A 102 -5.62 -0.15 10.57
C TYR A 102 -6.99 -0.81 10.52
N ARG A 103 -7.94 -0.25 11.25
CA ARG A 103 -9.30 -0.78 11.21
C ARG A 103 -9.93 -0.56 9.84
N GLU A 104 -9.71 0.60 9.25
CA GLU A 104 -10.21 0.86 7.90
C GLU A 104 -9.62 -0.15 6.91
N ALA A 105 -8.32 -0.38 6.99
CA ALA A 105 -7.66 -1.33 6.11
C ALA A 105 -8.21 -2.73 6.30
N MET A 106 -8.47 -3.14 7.56
CA MET A 106 -9.01 -4.46 7.84
C MET A 106 -10.43 -4.63 7.34
N MET A 107 -11.27 -3.61 7.55
CA MET A 107 -12.70 -3.72 7.23
C MET A 107 -13.02 -3.46 5.77
N LYS A 108 -12.32 -2.53 5.14
CA LYS A 108 -12.63 -2.06 3.80
C LYS A 108 -11.50 -2.21 2.80
N GLY A 109 -10.36 -2.68 3.25
CA GLY A 109 -9.22 -2.86 2.38
C GLY A 109 -9.33 -4.10 1.52
N ARG A 110 -8.43 -4.18 0.54
CA ARG A 110 -8.35 -5.34 -0.35
C ARG A 110 -6.97 -5.97 -0.17
N VAL A 111 -6.95 -7.24 0.25
CA VAL A 111 -5.70 -7.98 0.38
C VAL A 111 -5.21 -8.33 -1.02
N VAL A 112 -4.01 -7.87 -1.36
CA VAL A 112 -3.43 -8.13 -2.68
C VAL A 112 -2.26 -9.09 -2.63
N TYR A 113 -1.81 -9.43 -1.42
CA TYR A 113 -0.74 -10.41 -1.25
C TYR A 113 -0.80 -10.98 0.16
N GLU A 114 -0.58 -12.27 0.27
CA GLU A 114 -0.52 -12.94 1.56
C GLU A 114 0.46 -14.11 1.41
N SER A 115 1.51 -14.11 2.23
CA SER A 115 2.52 -15.17 2.14
C SER A 115 2.07 -16.48 2.77
#